data_00ee4a3668645020f26a1d600cb1317c
#
_entry.id   00ee4a3668645020f26a1d600cb1317c
#
_cell.length_a   1.000
_cell.length_b   1.000
_cell.length_c   1.000
_cell.angle_alpha   90.00
_cell.angle_beta   90.00
_cell.angle_gamma   90.00
#
_symmetry.space_group_name_H-M   'P 1'
#
loop_
_entity.id
_entity.type
_entity.pdbx_description
1 polymer ?
#
loop_
_entity_poly.entity_id
_entity_poly.type
_entity_poly.pdbx_seq_one_letter_code
_entity_poly.pdbx_strand_id
1 'polypeptide(L)'
;DYVNQYLYNLAIEKDIPYIITTDSHYLKKADASLHKAYLNSQDGEREVDSFYATTYMMDTQELEKYFSVSPDINMEFAYQSIQHIADQCEDYDLTRPLKIPQLKWKSSNTEVSERWQKLIPMLSTFVSSDYPGDKLLAQLLVEKIESDPRLQEQKIYDAVEECLNMTWESSIINKTHWSAYYLNLQRIVEECWNADTIVGAGRGSGVGF
;
A
#
# COMPACT_ATOMS: atom_id res chain seq x y z
N ASP A 1 5.64 32.35 2.30
CA ASP A 1 5.19 33.22 1.75
C ASP A 1 5.19 33.65 0.26
N TYR A 2 6.28 33.71 -0.52
CA TYR A 2 6.19 34.03 -1.96
C TYR A 2 5.29 33.04 -2.75
N VAL A 3 5.42 31.75 -2.47
CA VAL A 3 4.63 30.72 -3.15
C VAL A 3 3.13 30.83 -2.81
N ASN A 4 2.80 31.05 -1.54
CA ASN A 4 1.41 31.21 -1.10
C ASN A 4 0.78 32.45 -1.74
N GLN A 5 1.52 33.57 -1.78
CA GLN A 5 1.04 34.80 -2.43
C GLN A 5 0.85 34.62 -3.94
N TYR A 6 1.77 33.90 -4.60
CA TYR A 6 1.65 33.60 -6.02
C TYR A 6 0.42 32.72 -6.31
N LEU A 7 0.23 31.65 -5.52
CA LEU A 7 -0.93 30.76 -5.68
C LEU A 7 -2.25 31.48 -5.40
N TYR A 8 -2.28 32.33 -4.37
CA TYR A 8 -3.44 33.18 -4.09
C TYR A 8 -3.79 34.08 -5.28
N ASN A 9 -2.81 34.82 -5.79
CA ASN A 9 -3.03 35.72 -6.94
C ASN A 9 -3.50 34.93 -8.17
N LEU A 10 -2.96 33.76 -8.42
CA LEU A 10 -3.38 32.89 -9.52
C LEU A 10 -4.82 32.39 -9.32
N ALA A 11 -5.20 32.03 -8.11
CA ALA A 11 -6.56 31.61 -7.80
C ALA A 11 -7.56 32.73 -8.06
N ILE A 12 -7.23 33.96 -7.65
CA ILE A 12 -8.06 35.16 -7.92
C ILE A 12 -8.14 35.45 -9.44
N GLU A 13 -7.00 35.43 -10.14
CA GLU A 13 -6.97 35.65 -11.61
C GLU A 13 -7.82 34.65 -12.39
N LYS A 14 -7.84 33.41 -11.94
CA LYS A 14 -8.53 32.29 -12.62
C LYS A 14 -9.94 32.04 -12.08
N ASP A 15 -10.39 32.78 -11.09
CA ASP A 15 -11.68 32.55 -10.39
C ASP A 15 -11.80 31.14 -9.86
N ILE A 16 -10.75 30.65 -9.21
CA ILE A 16 -10.68 29.31 -8.62
C ILE A 16 -10.81 29.43 -7.10
N PRO A 17 -11.76 28.72 -6.46
CA PRO A 17 -11.82 28.63 -5.01
C PRO A 17 -10.52 28.06 -4.44
N TYR A 18 -10.05 28.60 -3.33
CA TYR A 18 -8.86 28.12 -2.64
C TYR A 18 -9.15 27.77 -1.18
N ILE A 19 -8.33 26.92 -0.63
CA ILE A 19 -8.35 26.50 0.78
C ILE A 19 -6.97 26.73 1.40
N ILE A 20 -6.90 26.70 2.71
CA ILE A 20 -5.64 26.75 3.46
C ILE A 20 -5.46 25.42 4.17
N THR A 21 -4.29 24.84 4.05
CA THR A 21 -3.89 23.60 4.71
C THR A 21 -2.54 23.76 5.40
N THR A 22 -2.28 22.97 6.42
CA THR A 22 -1.01 22.99 7.18
C THR A 22 -0.09 21.84 6.85
N ASP A 23 -0.47 20.97 5.91
CA ASP A 23 0.26 19.73 5.62
C ASP A 23 0.56 18.96 6.91
N SER A 24 -0.47 18.75 7.73
CA SER A 24 -0.32 18.25 9.10
C SER A 24 0.28 16.84 9.15
N HIS A 25 1.44 16.71 9.77
CA HIS A 25 2.15 15.45 10.00
C HIS A 25 2.09 14.99 11.45
N TYR A 26 1.78 15.90 12.38
CA TYR A 26 1.60 15.59 13.79
C TYR A 26 0.54 16.50 14.43
N LEU A 27 0.04 16.11 15.62
CA LEU A 27 -1.18 16.68 16.16
C LEU A 27 -0.96 18.06 16.79
N LYS A 28 0.02 18.20 17.66
CA LYS A 28 0.27 19.43 18.43
C LYS A 28 1.70 19.90 18.25
N LYS A 29 1.93 21.18 18.30
CA LYS A 29 3.27 21.77 18.25
C LYS A 29 4.26 21.15 19.24
N ALA A 30 3.79 20.74 20.43
CA ALA A 30 4.61 20.06 21.44
C ALA A 30 5.08 18.67 20.99
N ASP A 31 4.40 18.04 20.02
CA ASP A 31 4.70 16.68 19.53
C ASP A 31 5.80 16.67 18.45
N ALA A 32 6.36 17.83 18.10
CA ALA A 32 7.43 17.95 17.11
C ALA A 32 8.63 17.05 17.42
N SER A 33 8.99 16.91 18.71
CA SER A 33 10.08 16.04 19.15
C SER A 33 9.79 14.55 18.93
N LEU A 34 8.53 14.13 19.10
CA LEU A 34 8.09 12.75 18.83
C LEU A 34 8.12 12.47 17.34
N HIS A 35 7.64 13.41 16.53
CA HIS A 35 7.69 13.30 15.07
C HIS A 35 9.15 13.22 14.57
N LYS A 36 10.05 14.05 15.11
CA LYS A 36 11.48 13.98 14.81
C LYS A 36 12.08 12.63 15.18
N ALA A 37 11.79 12.10 16.37
CA ALA A 37 12.24 10.79 16.78
C ALA A 37 11.74 9.67 15.86
N TYR A 38 10.48 9.73 15.42
CA TYR A 38 9.91 8.80 14.45
C TYR A 38 10.65 8.86 13.10
N LEU A 39 10.88 10.04 12.55
CA LEU A 39 11.57 10.21 11.27
C LEU A 39 13.03 9.72 11.29
N ASN A 40 13.68 9.82 12.45
CA ASN A 40 15.07 9.39 12.64
C ASN A 40 15.18 7.97 13.23
N SER A 41 14.07 7.24 13.36
CA SER A 41 14.06 5.86 13.86
C SER A 41 14.65 4.84 12.87
N GLN A 42 14.82 5.22 11.60
CA GLN A 42 15.47 4.41 10.57
C GLN A 42 16.87 5.00 10.26
N ASP A 43 17.76 4.15 9.78
CA ASP A 43 19.15 4.53 9.50
C ASP A 43 19.27 5.79 8.62
N GLY A 44 19.90 6.82 9.17
CA GLY A 44 20.20 8.09 8.52
C GLY A 44 19.53 9.28 9.20
N GLU A 45 20.34 10.24 9.60
CA GLU A 45 19.84 11.55 10.05
C GLU A 45 19.14 12.27 8.89
N ARG A 46 17.87 12.60 9.09
CA ARG A 46 17.14 13.48 8.18
C ARG A 46 17.13 14.88 8.77
N GLU A 47 17.51 15.88 7.97
CA GLU A 47 17.38 17.28 8.34
C GLU A 47 15.90 17.67 8.29
N VAL A 48 15.22 17.55 9.44
CA VAL A 48 13.75 17.64 9.51
C VAL A 48 13.25 18.89 10.24
N ASP A 49 14.14 19.64 10.91
CA ASP A 49 13.73 20.67 11.86
C ASP A 49 13.05 21.88 11.20
N SER A 50 13.49 22.30 10.02
CA SER A 50 12.91 23.46 9.34
C SER A 50 11.64 23.13 8.56
N PHE A 51 11.63 22.00 7.87
CA PHE A 51 10.50 21.61 7.03
C PHE A 51 9.24 21.27 7.83
N TYR A 52 9.42 20.53 8.95
CA TYR A 52 8.29 20.09 9.75
C TYR A 52 7.94 21.01 10.92
N ALA A 53 8.58 22.18 11.04
CA ALA A 53 8.34 23.10 12.15
C ALA A 53 6.90 23.60 12.26
N THR A 54 6.19 23.63 11.15
CA THR A 54 4.82 24.18 11.03
C THR A 54 3.79 23.17 10.53
N THR A 55 4.17 21.90 10.37
CA THR A 55 3.29 20.85 9.83
C THR A 55 2.49 20.14 10.94
N TYR A 56 1.95 20.89 11.88
CA TYR A 56 1.04 20.39 12.91
C TYR A 56 -0.38 20.89 12.66
N MET A 57 -1.34 20.28 13.35
CA MET A 57 -2.75 20.65 13.23
C MET A 57 -3.01 21.97 13.97
N MET A 58 -2.98 23.08 13.23
CA MET A 58 -3.22 24.42 13.75
C MET A 58 -4.72 24.67 13.94
N ASP A 59 -5.06 25.38 15.02
CA ASP A 59 -6.39 25.97 15.14
C ASP A 59 -6.54 27.28 14.32
N THR A 60 -7.75 27.82 14.26
CA THR A 60 -8.05 29.02 13.49
C THR A 60 -7.21 30.21 13.92
N GLN A 61 -6.96 30.39 15.23
CA GLN A 61 -6.20 31.54 15.75
C GLN A 61 -4.72 31.41 15.38
N GLU A 62 -4.18 30.21 15.43
CA GLU A 62 -2.80 29.93 15.01
C GLU A 62 -2.61 30.16 13.52
N LEU A 63 -3.57 29.72 12.68
CA LEU A 63 -3.57 29.94 11.22
C LEU A 63 -3.63 31.44 10.90
N GLU A 64 -4.53 32.19 11.49
CA GLU A 64 -4.66 33.64 11.28
C GLU A 64 -3.37 34.36 11.67
N LYS A 65 -2.79 34.00 12.81
CA LYS A 65 -1.50 34.55 13.22
C LYS A 65 -0.39 34.20 12.23
N TYR A 66 -0.36 32.99 11.73
CA TYR A 66 0.65 32.54 10.77
C TYR A 66 0.54 33.28 9.45
N PHE A 67 -0.69 33.48 8.95
CA PHE A 67 -0.97 34.20 7.71
C PHE A 67 -1.02 35.71 7.85
N SER A 68 -0.84 36.26 9.05
CA SER A 68 -0.78 37.72 9.27
C SER A 68 0.32 38.43 8.48
N VAL A 69 1.34 37.71 8.02
CA VAL A 69 2.42 38.21 7.15
C VAL A 69 2.01 38.32 5.68
N SER A 70 0.84 37.79 5.31
CA SER A 70 0.27 37.82 3.97
C SER A 70 -1.19 38.34 4.05
N PRO A 71 -1.37 39.63 4.41
CA PRO A 71 -2.68 40.18 4.74
C PRO A 71 -3.66 40.24 3.55
N ASP A 72 -3.17 40.10 2.34
CA ASP A 72 -4.00 40.06 1.14
C ASP A 72 -4.79 38.75 0.97
N ILE A 73 -4.34 37.68 1.64
CA ILE A 73 -5.01 36.38 1.59
C ILE A 73 -6.29 36.43 2.43
N ASN A 74 -7.43 36.29 1.77
CA ASN A 74 -8.73 36.30 2.44
C ASN A 74 -8.98 34.95 3.15
N MET A 75 -8.70 34.90 4.44
CA MET A 75 -8.87 33.71 5.29
C MET A 75 -10.34 33.28 5.39
N GLU A 76 -11.26 34.24 5.51
CA GLU A 76 -12.70 33.96 5.60
C GLU A 76 -13.19 33.23 4.35
N PHE A 77 -12.79 33.68 3.17
CA PHE A 77 -13.13 32.99 1.92
C PHE A 77 -12.57 31.57 1.88
N ALA A 78 -11.35 31.35 2.37
CA ALA A 78 -10.76 30.02 2.43
C ALA A 78 -11.55 29.09 3.37
N TYR A 79 -12.04 29.58 4.52
CA TYR A 79 -12.88 28.81 5.44
C TYR A 79 -14.25 28.49 4.81
N GLN A 80 -14.85 29.43 4.12
CA GLN A 80 -16.10 29.20 3.38
C GLN A 80 -15.91 28.16 2.27
N SER A 81 -14.77 28.15 1.59
CA SER A 81 -14.43 27.13 0.59
C SER A 81 -14.28 25.74 1.23
N ILE A 82 -13.68 25.63 2.40
CA ILE A 82 -13.58 24.37 3.15
C ILE A 82 -14.98 23.89 3.55
N GLN A 83 -15.82 24.78 4.08
CA GLN A 83 -17.19 24.44 4.44
C GLN A 83 -18.00 23.97 3.23
N HIS A 84 -17.87 24.65 2.10
CA HIS A 84 -18.52 24.26 0.85
C HIS A 84 -18.10 22.83 0.41
N ILE A 85 -16.83 22.48 0.54
CA ILE A 85 -16.36 21.11 0.24
C ILE A 85 -16.97 20.11 1.22
N ALA A 86 -16.99 20.44 2.51
CA ALA A 86 -17.57 19.58 3.54
C ALA A 86 -19.07 19.33 3.31
N ASP A 87 -19.81 20.36 2.91
CA ASP A 87 -21.25 20.28 2.61
C ASP A 87 -21.57 19.39 1.38
N GLN A 88 -20.60 19.15 0.52
CA GLN A 88 -20.74 18.24 -0.63
C GLN A 88 -20.45 16.77 -0.27
N CYS A 89 -19.90 16.53 0.92
CA CYS A 89 -19.63 15.16 1.37
C CYS A 89 -20.94 14.53 1.88
N GLU A 90 -21.30 13.41 1.29
CA GLU A 90 -22.46 12.62 1.70
C GLU A 90 -22.02 11.45 2.58
N ASP A 91 -22.83 11.07 3.55
CA ASP A 91 -22.64 9.85 4.32
C ASP A 91 -22.98 8.64 3.44
N TYR A 92 -21.99 7.85 3.09
CA TYR A 92 -22.20 6.62 2.33
C TYR A 92 -21.24 5.52 2.75
N ASP A 93 -21.68 4.29 2.65
CA ASP A 93 -20.87 3.12 2.96
C ASP A 93 -20.05 2.70 1.74
N LEU A 94 -18.72 2.84 1.86
CA LEU A 94 -17.76 2.37 0.86
C LEU A 94 -17.42 0.89 1.01
N THR A 95 -17.86 0.27 2.10
CA THR A 95 -17.56 -1.14 2.37
C THR A 95 -18.10 -2.02 1.26
N ARG A 96 -17.24 -2.82 0.68
CA ARG A 96 -17.59 -3.81 -0.34
C ARG A 96 -16.97 -5.16 0.02
N PRO A 97 -17.60 -6.26 -0.32
CA PRO A 97 -16.98 -7.57 -0.18
C PRO A 97 -15.64 -7.62 -0.93
N LEU A 98 -14.65 -8.25 -0.33
CA LEU A 98 -13.37 -8.49 -1.00
C LEU A 98 -13.62 -9.31 -2.28
N LYS A 99 -13.11 -8.84 -3.40
CA LYS A 99 -13.17 -9.50 -4.70
C LYS A 99 -11.77 -9.64 -5.27
N ILE A 100 -11.31 -10.87 -5.38
CA ILE A 100 -10.07 -11.19 -6.10
C ILE A 100 -10.47 -11.62 -7.51
N PRO A 101 -9.95 -10.98 -8.57
CA PRO A 101 -10.24 -11.35 -9.94
C PRO A 101 -9.93 -12.83 -10.20
N GLN A 102 -10.86 -13.53 -10.82
CA GLN A 102 -10.71 -14.93 -11.24
C GLN A 102 -10.33 -14.96 -12.72
N LEU A 103 -9.04 -14.95 -13.01
CA LEU A 103 -8.53 -15.02 -14.37
C LEU A 103 -8.41 -16.48 -14.82
N LYS A 104 -8.32 -16.67 -16.14
CA LYS A 104 -7.92 -17.95 -16.71
C LYS A 104 -6.39 -18.02 -16.71
N TRP A 105 -5.85 -18.86 -15.85
CA TRP A 105 -4.41 -19.08 -15.76
C TRP A 105 -3.97 -20.19 -16.74
N LYS A 106 -2.69 -20.16 -17.10
CA LYS A 106 -2.07 -21.29 -17.83
C LYS A 106 -2.05 -22.49 -16.87
N SER A 107 -2.43 -23.65 -17.36
CA SER A 107 -2.31 -24.90 -16.60
C SER A 107 -0.82 -25.29 -16.48
N SER A 108 -0.44 -25.88 -15.37
CA SER A 108 0.82 -26.61 -15.22
C SER A 108 0.55 -28.10 -15.28
N ASN A 109 1.48 -28.86 -15.87
CA ASN A 109 1.47 -30.32 -15.89
C ASN A 109 2.37 -30.90 -14.77
N THR A 110 2.96 -30.05 -13.93
CA THR A 110 3.84 -30.51 -12.87
C THR A 110 3.05 -31.25 -11.81
N GLU A 111 3.47 -32.47 -11.49
CA GLU A 111 2.88 -33.27 -10.45
C GLU A 111 3.49 -32.90 -9.10
N VAL A 112 2.62 -32.60 -8.12
CA VAL A 112 3.04 -32.40 -6.73
C VAL A 112 3.13 -33.77 -6.06
N SER A 113 4.27 -34.44 -6.23
CA SER A 113 4.51 -35.78 -5.73
C SER A 113 4.44 -35.89 -4.21
N GLU A 114 4.26 -37.11 -3.68
CA GLU A 114 4.30 -37.39 -2.23
C GLU A 114 5.62 -36.91 -1.58
N ARG A 115 6.73 -36.91 -2.31
CA ARG A 115 8.01 -36.38 -1.85
C ARG A 115 7.87 -34.90 -1.47
N TRP A 116 7.28 -34.09 -2.33
CA TRP A 116 7.09 -32.65 -2.09
C TRP A 116 6.09 -32.39 -0.97
N GLN A 117 5.03 -33.17 -0.90
CA GLN A 117 4.04 -33.08 0.18
C GLN A 117 4.62 -33.47 1.57
N LYS A 118 5.68 -34.28 1.61
CA LYS A 118 6.43 -34.57 2.85
C LYS A 118 7.41 -33.47 3.22
N LEU A 119 8.02 -32.82 2.25
CA LEU A 119 8.96 -31.70 2.47
C LEU A 119 8.25 -30.39 2.81
N ILE A 120 7.09 -30.18 2.25
CA ILE A 120 6.24 -28.98 2.40
C ILE A 120 4.80 -29.48 2.63
N PRO A 121 4.41 -29.81 3.88
CA PRO A 121 3.13 -30.46 4.18
C PRO A 121 1.88 -29.73 3.68
N MET A 122 1.89 -28.39 3.70
CA MET A 122 0.77 -27.57 3.20
C MET A 122 0.44 -27.80 1.73
N LEU A 123 1.37 -28.29 0.92
CA LEU A 123 1.07 -28.66 -0.46
C LEU A 123 -0.05 -29.72 -0.55
N SER A 124 -0.18 -30.62 0.44
CA SER A 124 -1.28 -31.60 0.49
C SER A 124 -2.65 -30.91 0.57
N THR A 125 -2.76 -29.87 1.37
CA THR A 125 -3.98 -29.06 1.52
C THR A 125 -4.36 -28.39 0.20
N PHE A 126 -3.38 -27.76 -0.45
CA PHE A 126 -3.61 -27.07 -1.71
C PHE A 126 -3.96 -28.01 -2.87
N VAL A 127 -3.31 -29.17 -2.96
CA VAL A 127 -3.61 -30.19 -3.96
C VAL A 127 -4.98 -30.82 -3.75
N SER A 128 -5.43 -30.95 -2.51
CA SER A 128 -6.74 -31.51 -2.16
C SER A 128 -7.89 -30.50 -2.25
N SER A 129 -7.59 -29.22 -2.44
CA SER A 129 -8.60 -28.16 -2.54
C SER A 129 -9.51 -28.37 -3.76
N ASP A 130 -10.78 -28.03 -3.61
CA ASP A 130 -11.74 -28.01 -4.74
C ASP A 130 -11.50 -26.82 -5.67
N TYR A 131 -10.74 -25.82 -5.22
CA TYR A 131 -10.44 -24.64 -6.02
C TYR A 131 -9.24 -24.87 -6.95
N PRO A 132 -9.41 -24.78 -8.28
CA PRO A 132 -8.31 -25.05 -9.22
C PRO A 132 -7.10 -24.15 -9.08
N GLY A 133 -7.28 -22.90 -8.58
CA GLY A 133 -6.18 -21.97 -8.34
C GLY A 133 -5.26 -22.40 -7.21
N ASP A 134 -5.77 -23.06 -6.17
CA ASP A 134 -4.93 -23.60 -5.09
C ASP A 134 -4.01 -24.71 -5.63
N LYS A 135 -4.57 -25.63 -6.42
CA LYS A 135 -3.80 -26.70 -7.09
C LYS A 135 -2.72 -26.14 -8.00
N LEU A 136 -3.09 -25.15 -8.81
CA LEU A 136 -2.16 -24.52 -9.73
C LEU A 136 -1.04 -23.78 -8.99
N LEU A 137 -1.33 -23.08 -7.90
CA LEU A 137 -0.30 -22.44 -7.09
C LEU A 137 0.71 -23.45 -6.55
N ALA A 138 0.24 -24.57 -6.01
CA ALA A 138 1.09 -25.66 -5.53
C ALA A 138 1.98 -26.23 -6.66
N GLN A 139 1.42 -26.46 -7.83
CA GLN A 139 2.13 -26.96 -8.99
C GLN A 139 3.25 -26.00 -9.47
N LEU A 140 2.94 -24.71 -9.57
CA LEU A 140 3.92 -23.70 -10.01
C LEU A 140 5.05 -23.50 -8.99
N LEU A 141 4.76 -23.59 -7.69
CA LEU A 141 5.78 -23.54 -6.65
C LEU A 141 6.75 -24.72 -6.77
N VAL A 142 6.23 -25.94 -6.92
CA VAL A 142 7.06 -27.13 -7.10
C VAL A 142 7.87 -27.04 -8.39
N GLU A 143 7.25 -26.66 -9.51
CA GLU A 143 7.92 -26.46 -10.80
C GLU A 143 9.09 -25.47 -10.67
N LYS A 144 8.87 -24.37 -9.96
CA LYS A 144 9.92 -23.37 -9.73
C LYS A 144 11.06 -23.89 -8.87
N ILE A 145 10.75 -24.60 -7.80
CA ILE A 145 11.78 -25.21 -6.92
C ILE A 145 12.59 -26.26 -7.70
N GLU A 146 11.95 -27.09 -8.51
CA GLU A 146 12.63 -28.10 -9.31
C GLU A 146 13.52 -27.50 -10.40
N SER A 147 13.10 -26.40 -10.99
CA SER A 147 13.82 -25.74 -12.09
C SER A 147 15.03 -24.91 -11.64
N ASP A 148 15.10 -24.54 -10.35
CA ASP A 148 16.18 -23.69 -9.84
C ASP A 148 16.91 -24.36 -8.64
N PRO A 149 18.11 -24.87 -8.85
CA PRO A 149 18.88 -25.53 -7.79
C PRO A 149 19.11 -24.68 -6.54
N ARG A 150 19.09 -23.35 -6.66
CA ARG A 150 19.29 -22.41 -5.54
C ARG A 150 18.10 -22.44 -4.56
N LEU A 151 16.94 -22.92 -5.00
CA LEU A 151 15.72 -23.03 -4.19
C LEU A 151 15.59 -24.38 -3.50
N GLN A 152 16.52 -25.32 -3.74
CA GLN A 152 16.48 -26.69 -3.21
C GLN A 152 17.19 -26.78 -1.85
N GLU A 153 16.80 -25.91 -0.92
CA GLU A 153 17.34 -25.85 0.44
C GLU A 153 16.21 -25.92 1.48
N GLN A 154 16.46 -26.54 2.63
CA GLN A 154 15.45 -26.68 3.69
C GLN A 154 14.84 -25.34 4.10
N LYS A 155 15.64 -24.29 4.25
CA LYS A 155 15.14 -22.94 4.59
C LYS A 155 14.10 -22.40 3.61
N ILE A 156 14.21 -22.77 2.31
CA ILE A 156 13.24 -22.37 1.29
C ILE A 156 11.95 -23.19 1.47
N TYR A 157 12.05 -24.47 1.75
CA TYR A 157 10.88 -25.32 1.99
C TYR A 157 10.10 -24.85 3.22
N ASP A 158 10.80 -24.51 4.30
CA ASP A 158 10.20 -23.95 5.52
C ASP A 158 9.49 -22.62 5.24
N ALA A 159 10.12 -21.73 4.47
CA ALA A 159 9.51 -20.45 4.07
C ALA A 159 8.27 -20.64 3.18
N VAL A 160 8.31 -21.57 2.23
CA VAL A 160 7.16 -21.90 1.38
C VAL A 160 6.02 -22.49 2.22
N GLU A 161 6.33 -23.36 3.16
CA GLU A 161 5.34 -23.92 4.10
C GLU A 161 4.63 -22.81 4.88
N GLU A 162 5.38 -21.85 5.44
CA GLU A 162 4.82 -20.72 6.18
C GLU A 162 3.95 -19.83 5.28
N CYS A 163 4.42 -19.49 4.07
CA CYS A 163 3.65 -18.70 3.11
C CYS A 163 2.33 -19.39 2.71
N LEU A 164 2.34 -20.70 2.51
CA LEU A 164 1.15 -21.47 2.19
C LEU A 164 0.17 -21.51 3.36
N ASN A 165 0.67 -21.69 4.60
CA ASN A 165 -0.17 -21.59 5.80
C ASN A 165 -0.89 -20.25 5.89
N MET A 166 -0.15 -19.16 5.77
CA MET A 166 -0.72 -17.80 5.82
C MET A 166 -1.73 -17.56 4.69
N THR A 167 -1.44 -18.06 3.48
CA THR A 167 -2.34 -17.98 2.34
C THR A 167 -3.65 -18.71 2.60
N TRP A 168 -3.57 -19.89 3.21
CA TRP A 168 -4.72 -20.70 3.55
C TRP A 168 -5.57 -20.07 4.66
N GLU A 169 -4.94 -19.63 5.75
CA GLU A 169 -5.62 -18.92 6.83
C GLU A 169 -6.31 -17.64 6.34
N SER A 170 -5.63 -16.86 5.53
CA SER A 170 -6.20 -15.66 4.92
C SER A 170 -7.41 -16.00 4.02
N SER A 171 -7.37 -17.13 3.32
CA SER A 171 -8.49 -17.60 2.49
C SER A 171 -9.71 -17.94 3.34
N ILE A 172 -9.51 -18.60 4.48
CA ILE A 172 -10.58 -18.95 5.42
C ILE A 172 -11.17 -17.68 6.05
N ILE A 173 -10.34 -16.79 6.59
CA ILE A 173 -10.78 -15.57 7.28
C ILE A 173 -11.59 -14.67 6.34
N ASN A 174 -11.12 -14.47 5.13
CA ASN A 174 -11.75 -13.58 4.16
C ASN A 174 -12.81 -14.26 3.28
N LYS A 175 -13.04 -15.55 3.45
CA LYS A 175 -13.96 -16.35 2.63
C LYS A 175 -13.71 -16.20 1.11
N THR A 176 -12.44 -16.17 0.73
CA THR A 176 -11.99 -16.02 -0.66
C THR A 176 -10.67 -16.76 -0.87
N HIS A 177 -10.36 -17.14 -2.11
CA HIS A 177 -9.12 -17.86 -2.44
C HIS A 177 -7.97 -16.91 -2.71
N TRP A 178 -7.08 -16.75 -1.74
CA TRP A 178 -5.90 -15.89 -1.89
C TRP A 178 -4.89 -16.40 -2.91
N SER A 179 -4.92 -17.67 -3.27
CA SER A 179 -4.14 -18.22 -4.39
C SER A 179 -4.39 -17.45 -5.68
N ALA A 180 -5.63 -16.99 -5.93
CA ALA A 180 -5.95 -16.16 -7.09
C ALA A 180 -5.19 -14.84 -7.10
N TYR A 181 -4.94 -14.24 -5.92
CA TYR A 181 -4.14 -13.01 -5.81
C TYR A 181 -2.70 -13.24 -6.28
N TYR A 182 -2.05 -14.28 -5.77
CA TYR A 182 -0.66 -14.59 -6.13
C TYR A 182 -0.52 -15.01 -7.59
N LEU A 183 -1.46 -15.79 -8.12
CA LEU A 183 -1.46 -16.18 -9.53
C LEU A 183 -1.68 -14.99 -10.47
N ASN A 184 -2.52 -14.03 -10.08
CA ASN A 184 -2.70 -12.80 -10.85
C ASN A 184 -1.42 -11.95 -10.84
N LEU A 185 -0.77 -11.82 -9.68
CA LEU A 185 0.47 -11.08 -9.55
C LEU A 185 1.59 -11.71 -10.38
N GLN A 186 1.76 -13.03 -10.28
CA GLN A 186 2.72 -13.79 -11.07
C GLN A 186 2.51 -13.55 -12.57
N ARG A 187 1.27 -13.60 -13.03
CA ARG A 187 0.95 -13.33 -14.44
C ARG A 187 1.28 -11.90 -14.86
N ILE A 188 0.98 -10.91 -14.03
CA ILE A 188 1.34 -9.51 -14.31
C ILE A 188 2.85 -9.37 -14.50
N VAL A 189 3.64 -9.99 -13.61
CA VAL A 189 5.10 -9.97 -13.69
C VAL A 189 5.59 -10.67 -14.97
N GLU A 190 5.03 -11.81 -15.32
CA GLU A 190 5.38 -12.52 -16.58
C GLU A 190 5.07 -11.68 -17.82
N GLU A 191 3.91 -11.04 -17.87
CA GLU A 191 3.54 -10.18 -19.01
C GLU A 191 4.48 -8.96 -19.12
N CYS A 192 4.91 -8.40 -17.98
CA CYS A 192 5.91 -7.33 -17.97
C CYS A 192 7.25 -7.82 -18.56
N TRP A 193 7.74 -8.98 -18.13
CA TRP A 193 8.98 -9.54 -18.63
C TRP A 193 8.89 -9.91 -20.12
N ASN A 194 7.77 -10.47 -20.58
CA ASN A 194 7.52 -10.77 -21.99
C ASN A 194 7.49 -9.50 -22.87
N ALA A 195 7.20 -8.35 -22.27
CA ALA A 195 7.22 -7.04 -22.91
C ALA A 195 8.56 -6.31 -22.74
N ASP A 196 9.63 -7.01 -22.36
CA ASP A 196 10.96 -6.44 -22.05
C ASP A 196 10.93 -5.28 -21.04
N THR A 197 9.96 -5.30 -20.12
CA THR A 197 9.82 -4.28 -19.08
C THR A 197 10.47 -4.74 -17.79
N ILE A 198 11.18 -3.84 -17.11
CA ILE A 198 11.80 -4.12 -15.81
C ILE A 198 10.71 -4.09 -14.73
N VAL A 199 10.66 -5.17 -13.96
CA VAL A 199 9.84 -5.23 -12.74
C VAL A 199 10.74 -4.89 -11.56
N GLY A 200 10.41 -3.80 -10.85
CA GLY A 200 11.13 -3.37 -9.67
C GLY A 200 10.75 -4.17 -8.41
N ALA A 201 11.49 -3.94 -7.33
CA ALA A 201 11.12 -4.43 -6.02
C ALA A 201 9.75 -3.87 -5.60
N GLY A 202 8.94 -4.70 -4.99
CA GLY A 202 7.62 -4.28 -4.51
C GLY A 202 7.70 -3.17 -3.46
N ARG A 203 6.63 -2.41 -3.32
CA ARG A 203 6.45 -1.41 -2.28
C ARG A 203 5.14 -1.67 -1.54
N GLY A 204 5.21 -1.85 -0.24
CA GLY A 204 4.02 -2.05 0.59
C GLY A 204 4.33 -2.82 1.87
N SER A 205 3.34 -2.96 2.73
CA SER A 205 3.46 -3.64 4.02
C SER A 205 3.59 -5.17 3.91
N GLY A 206 3.22 -5.76 2.78
CA GLY A 206 3.31 -7.21 2.53
C GLY A 206 4.68 -7.70 2.06
N VAL A 207 5.70 -6.86 1.99
CA VAL A 207 7.04 -7.21 1.47
C VAL A 207 7.87 -8.05 2.45
N GLY A 208 7.38 -8.27 3.65
CA GLY A 208 8.05 -9.05 4.71
C GLY A 208 7.75 -10.56 4.67
N PHE A 209 7.07 -11.04 3.64
CA PHE A 209 6.67 -12.45 3.49
C PHE A 209 7.42 -13.12 2.37
#